data_ec75c533404de7394098ab2852c12b85
#
_entry.id   ec75c533404de7394098ab2852c12b85
#
_cell.length_a   1.000
_cell.length_b   1.000
_cell.length_c   1.000
_cell.angle_alpha   90.00
_cell.angle_beta   90.00
_cell.angle_gamma   90.00
#
_symmetry.space_group_name_H-M   'P 1'
#
loop_
_entity.id
_entity.type
_entity.pdbx_description
1 polymer ?
#
loop_
_entity_poly.entity_id
_entity_poly.type
_entity_poly.pdbx_seq_one_letter_code
_entity_poly.pdbx_strand_id
1 'polypeptide(L)'
;MKSNTIEGFQSIVANLPTRHKSILDILTKLQDSGSRVNRAVVKSATSCGCISITADRQEYSEELTFERMNDLLDDHVDGKLCRNCRNALVKELGNQLFYLTKLANTFELELDDVLLKEIDTLAV
;
A
#
# COMPACT_ATOMS: atom_id res chain seq x y z
N MET A 1 -6.97 11.62 18.46
CA MET A 1 -5.66 11.02 18.30
C MET A 1 -5.34 10.55 16.89
N LYS A 2 -6.37 10.47 16.05
CA LYS A 2 -6.15 10.03 14.66
C LYS A 2 -5.17 10.92 13.92
N SER A 3 -5.28 12.25 14.10
CA SER A 3 -4.39 13.20 13.45
C SER A 3 -2.93 13.03 13.89
N ASN A 4 -2.71 12.41 15.07
CA ASN A 4 -1.37 12.24 15.61
C ASN A 4 -0.70 10.96 15.14
N THR A 5 -1.44 10.03 14.56
CA THR A 5 -0.88 8.75 14.12
C THR A 5 0.15 8.93 13.01
N ILE A 6 -0.21 9.67 11.98
CA ILE A 6 0.68 9.89 10.84
C ILE A 6 1.85 10.77 11.24
N GLU A 7 1.58 11.85 11.94
CA GLU A 7 2.61 12.75 12.43
C GLU A 7 3.56 12.03 13.39
N GLY A 8 2.99 11.22 14.30
CA GLY A 8 3.77 10.41 15.22
C GLY A 8 4.64 9.40 14.52
N PHE A 9 4.10 8.71 13.53
CA PHE A 9 4.85 7.76 12.73
C PHE A 9 6.01 8.45 12.00
N GLN A 10 5.73 9.58 11.38
CA GLN A 10 6.74 10.33 10.66
C GLN A 10 7.87 10.78 11.59
N SER A 11 7.54 11.21 12.79
CA SER A 11 8.51 11.61 13.80
C SER A 11 9.36 10.42 14.27
N ILE A 12 8.73 9.27 14.50
CA ILE A 12 9.45 8.06 14.90
C ILE A 12 10.46 7.67 13.82
N VAL A 13 10.03 7.66 12.57
CA VAL A 13 10.90 7.30 11.44
C VAL A 13 12.08 8.29 11.35
N ALA A 14 11.83 9.57 11.56
CA ALA A 14 12.87 10.60 11.49
C ALA A 14 13.97 10.39 12.55
N ASN A 15 13.59 9.85 13.70
CA ASN A 15 14.49 9.69 14.83
C ASN A 15 15.16 8.33 14.94
N LEU A 16 14.76 7.38 14.08
CA LEU A 16 15.39 6.05 14.10
C LEU A 16 16.77 6.07 13.45
N PRO A 17 17.77 5.43 14.08
CA PRO A 17 19.05 5.22 13.42
C PRO A 17 18.86 4.35 12.19
N THR A 18 19.52 4.68 11.10
CA THR A 18 19.38 3.92 9.87
C THR A 18 20.70 3.90 9.09
N ARG A 19 20.93 2.76 8.43
CA ARG A 19 22.04 2.63 7.48
C ARG A 19 21.66 3.22 6.13
N HIS A 20 20.37 3.31 5.85
CA HIS A 20 19.86 3.73 4.55
C HIS A 20 19.43 5.19 4.61
N LYS A 21 20.42 6.06 4.77
CA LYS A 21 20.19 7.49 4.84
C LYS A 21 20.27 8.15 3.47
N SER A 22 21.09 7.60 2.58
CA SER A 22 21.21 8.12 1.21
C SER A 22 19.88 7.99 0.47
N ILE A 23 19.52 9.02 -0.27
CA ILE A 23 18.32 8.97 -1.11
C ILE A 23 18.39 7.80 -2.09
N LEU A 24 19.57 7.45 -2.57
CA LEU A 24 19.74 6.33 -3.50
C LEU A 24 19.34 5.01 -2.83
N ASP A 25 19.74 4.82 -1.56
CA ASP A 25 19.34 3.63 -0.81
C ASP A 25 17.85 3.63 -0.51
N ILE A 26 17.31 4.79 -0.14
CA ILE A 26 15.89 4.91 0.17
C ILE A 26 15.05 4.54 -1.04
N LEU A 27 15.40 5.05 -2.22
CA LEU A 27 14.66 4.73 -3.45
C LEU A 27 14.72 3.24 -3.77
N THR A 28 15.90 2.64 -3.63
CA THR A 28 16.06 1.20 -3.87
C THR A 28 15.24 0.38 -2.88
N LYS A 29 15.27 0.75 -1.61
CA LYS A 29 14.50 0.06 -0.57
C LYS A 29 13.00 0.24 -0.74
N LEU A 30 12.58 1.41 -1.19
CA LEU A 30 11.17 1.66 -1.47
C LEU A 30 10.67 0.73 -2.57
N GLN A 31 11.43 0.58 -3.65
CA GLN A 31 11.08 -0.32 -4.74
C GLN A 31 11.08 -1.78 -4.28
N ASP A 32 12.08 -2.18 -3.51
CA ASP A 32 12.14 -3.53 -2.94
C ASP A 32 10.91 -3.80 -2.06
N SER A 33 10.50 -2.83 -1.25
CA SER A 33 9.34 -3.00 -0.39
C SER A 33 8.06 -3.25 -1.19
N GLY A 34 7.90 -2.59 -2.34
CA GLY A 34 6.78 -2.85 -3.24
C GLY A 34 6.78 -4.28 -3.76
N SER A 35 7.94 -4.78 -4.13
CA SER A 35 8.10 -6.18 -4.56
C SER A 35 7.71 -7.17 -3.47
N ARG A 36 8.05 -6.86 -2.22
CA ARG A 36 7.72 -7.72 -1.09
C ARG A 36 6.22 -7.75 -0.80
N VAL A 37 5.54 -6.62 -0.96
CA VAL A 37 4.08 -6.55 -0.87
C VAL A 37 3.47 -7.47 -1.93
N ASN A 38 3.92 -7.34 -3.17
CA ASN A 38 3.43 -8.18 -4.28
C ASN A 38 3.65 -9.66 -3.97
N ARG A 39 4.83 -10.01 -3.48
CA ARG A 39 5.16 -11.40 -3.18
C ARG A 39 4.29 -11.95 -2.06
N ALA A 40 3.99 -11.16 -1.04
CA ALA A 40 3.13 -11.59 0.06
C ALA A 40 1.74 -11.98 -0.46
N VAL A 41 1.18 -11.18 -1.36
CA VAL A 41 -0.12 -11.47 -1.97
C VAL A 41 -0.04 -12.72 -2.84
N VAL A 42 0.95 -12.79 -3.73
CA VAL A 42 1.12 -13.94 -4.62
C VAL A 42 1.25 -15.24 -3.81
N LYS A 43 2.04 -15.23 -2.76
CA LYS A 43 2.24 -16.43 -1.93
C LYS A 43 1.00 -16.83 -1.16
N SER A 44 0.12 -15.90 -0.84
CA SER A 44 -1.15 -16.24 -0.21
C SER A 44 -1.99 -17.13 -1.11
N ALA A 45 -1.89 -16.94 -2.43
CA ALA A 45 -2.59 -17.77 -3.40
C ALA A 45 -1.80 -19.03 -3.76
N THR A 46 -0.50 -18.87 -4.05
CA THR A 46 0.29 -19.96 -4.66
C THR A 46 0.91 -20.90 -3.64
N SER A 47 1.20 -20.43 -2.43
CA SER A 47 1.83 -21.26 -1.40
C SER A 47 0.85 -21.67 -0.32
N CYS A 48 0.07 -20.74 0.21
CA CYS A 48 -0.90 -21.03 1.26
C CYS A 48 -2.23 -21.52 0.69
N GLY A 49 -2.75 -20.83 -0.29
CA GLY A 49 -4.04 -21.17 -0.89
C GLY A 49 -5.25 -20.64 -0.10
N CYS A 50 -5.05 -19.77 0.87
CA CYS A 50 -6.18 -19.19 1.61
C CYS A 50 -7.02 -18.26 0.72
N ILE A 51 -6.42 -17.73 -0.33
CA ILE A 51 -7.13 -17.04 -1.39
C ILE A 51 -6.82 -17.70 -2.72
N SER A 52 -7.68 -17.49 -3.70
CA SER A 52 -7.39 -17.83 -5.08
C SER A 52 -7.63 -16.61 -5.95
N ILE A 53 -6.88 -16.51 -7.03
CA ILE A 53 -6.99 -15.40 -7.97
C ILE A 53 -7.39 -15.99 -9.31
N THR A 54 -8.58 -15.60 -9.79
CA THR A 54 -9.13 -16.09 -11.05
C THR A 54 -9.49 -14.86 -11.88
N ALA A 55 -8.65 -14.53 -12.83
CA ALA A 55 -8.84 -13.35 -13.64
C ALA A 55 -9.66 -13.69 -14.89
N ASP A 56 -10.78 -13.00 -15.02
CA ASP A 56 -11.63 -13.07 -16.18
C ASP A 56 -11.71 -11.69 -16.82
N ARG A 57 -12.20 -11.67 -18.05
CA ARG A 57 -12.41 -10.42 -18.75
C ARG A 57 -13.42 -9.56 -17.97
N GLN A 58 -13.06 -8.33 -17.69
CA GLN A 58 -13.99 -7.36 -17.09
C GLN A 58 -15.01 -6.93 -18.15
N GLU A 59 -16.23 -6.76 -17.71
CA GLU A 59 -17.29 -6.25 -18.59
C GLU A 59 -17.44 -4.76 -18.37
N TYR A 60 -17.29 -4.00 -19.43
CA TYR A 60 -17.48 -2.55 -19.43
C TYR A 60 -18.64 -2.21 -20.35
N SER A 61 -19.47 -1.26 -19.94
CA SER A 61 -20.54 -0.74 -20.76
C SER A 61 -20.51 0.78 -20.72
N GLU A 62 -20.56 1.41 -21.88
CA GLU A 62 -20.59 2.86 -21.99
C GLU A 62 -21.89 3.45 -21.48
N GLU A 63 -22.94 2.63 -21.39
CA GLU A 63 -24.26 3.05 -20.94
C GLU A 63 -24.38 3.08 -19.42
N LEU A 64 -23.38 2.54 -18.70
CA LEU A 64 -23.42 2.47 -17.24
C LEU A 64 -22.63 3.64 -16.64
N THR A 65 -23.12 4.11 -15.49
CA THR A 65 -22.37 5.09 -14.69
C THR A 65 -21.18 4.39 -14.04
N PHE A 66 -20.20 5.17 -13.62
CA PHE A 66 -19.03 4.62 -12.90
C PHE A 66 -19.44 3.81 -11.68
N GLU A 67 -20.45 4.28 -10.96
CA GLU A 67 -20.93 3.61 -9.75
C GLU A 67 -21.47 2.22 -10.07
N ARG A 68 -22.27 2.11 -11.13
CA ARG A 68 -22.82 0.84 -11.55
C ARG A 68 -21.77 -0.08 -12.15
N MET A 69 -20.81 0.49 -12.88
CA MET A 69 -19.70 -0.28 -13.41
C MET A 69 -18.87 -0.88 -12.29
N ASN A 70 -18.63 -0.10 -11.23
CA ASN A 70 -17.86 -0.58 -10.08
C ASN A 70 -18.52 -1.80 -9.44
N ASP A 71 -19.85 -1.85 -9.41
CA ASP A 71 -20.58 -3.00 -8.87
C ASP A 71 -20.44 -4.25 -9.75
N LEU A 72 -20.20 -4.05 -11.05
CA LEU A 72 -20.06 -5.15 -12.01
C LEU A 72 -18.62 -5.63 -12.15
N LEU A 73 -17.66 -4.81 -11.75
CA LEU A 73 -16.26 -5.19 -11.83
C LEU A 73 -15.91 -6.13 -10.68
N ASP A 74 -15.03 -7.06 -10.96
CA ASP A 74 -14.59 -8.06 -10.00
C ASP A 74 -13.13 -7.80 -9.65
N ASP A 75 -12.76 -8.03 -8.41
CA ASP A 75 -11.35 -7.94 -8.00
C ASP A 75 -10.60 -9.25 -8.27
N HIS A 76 -11.30 -10.29 -8.73
CA HIS A 76 -10.75 -11.59 -9.08
C HIS A 76 -10.10 -12.34 -7.91
N VAL A 77 -10.46 -11.95 -6.70
CA VAL A 77 -9.96 -12.62 -5.49
C VAL A 77 -11.12 -13.39 -4.85
N ASP A 78 -10.90 -14.66 -4.62
CA ASP A 78 -11.84 -15.52 -3.88
C ASP A 78 -11.21 -15.97 -2.59
N GLY A 79 -12.00 -16.05 -1.54
CA GLY A 79 -11.50 -16.43 -0.22
C GLY A 79 -11.06 -15.24 0.60
N LYS A 80 -10.46 -15.53 1.73
CA LYS A 80 -9.98 -14.50 2.66
C LYS A 80 -8.61 -14.88 3.17
N LEU A 81 -7.76 -13.87 3.34
CA LEU A 81 -6.44 -14.11 3.90
C LEU A 81 -6.56 -14.79 5.26
N CYS A 82 -5.82 -15.87 5.43
CA CYS A 82 -5.69 -16.48 6.75
C CYS A 82 -4.87 -15.54 7.66
N ARG A 83 -4.86 -15.87 8.95
CA ARG A 83 -4.16 -15.04 9.93
C ARG A 83 -2.69 -14.82 9.59
N ASN A 84 -1.99 -15.87 9.18
CA ASN A 84 -0.57 -15.78 8.86
C ASN A 84 -0.31 -14.94 7.62
N CYS A 85 -1.10 -15.12 6.56
CA CYS A 85 -0.94 -14.35 5.34
C CYS A 85 -1.32 -12.89 5.54
N ARG A 86 -2.35 -12.65 6.36
CA ARG A 86 -2.72 -11.29 6.72
C ARG A 86 -1.59 -10.59 7.47
N ASN A 87 -1.00 -11.27 8.45
CA ASN A 87 0.11 -10.70 9.22
C ASN A 87 1.32 -10.42 8.33
N ALA A 88 1.62 -11.31 7.40
CA ALA A 88 2.72 -11.13 6.47
C ALA A 88 2.49 -9.90 5.58
N LEU A 89 1.28 -9.74 5.05
CA LEU A 89 0.95 -8.60 4.20
C LEU A 89 0.99 -7.28 4.99
N VAL A 90 0.44 -7.29 6.19
CA VAL A 90 0.47 -6.09 7.06
C VAL A 90 1.91 -5.66 7.33
N LYS A 91 2.79 -6.63 7.61
CA LYS A 91 4.21 -6.35 7.84
C LYS A 91 4.86 -5.70 6.62
N GLU A 92 4.61 -6.25 5.43
CA GLU A 92 5.24 -5.71 4.23
C GLU A 92 4.66 -4.34 3.85
N LEU A 93 3.37 -4.13 4.05
CA LEU A 93 2.75 -2.81 3.84
C LEU A 93 3.35 -1.78 4.80
N GLY A 94 3.54 -2.17 6.06
CA GLY A 94 4.17 -1.29 7.05
C GLY A 94 5.58 -0.92 6.66
N ASN A 95 6.35 -1.88 6.14
CA ASN A 95 7.70 -1.65 5.67
C ASN A 95 7.72 -0.67 4.49
N GLN A 96 6.77 -0.79 3.58
CA GLN A 96 6.64 0.15 2.46
C GLN A 96 6.33 1.56 2.95
N LEU A 97 5.42 1.68 3.91
CA LEU A 97 5.10 2.98 4.54
C LEU A 97 6.33 3.58 5.21
N PHE A 98 7.17 2.75 5.82
CA PHE A 98 8.41 3.21 6.43
C PHE A 98 9.32 3.91 5.41
N TYR A 99 9.55 3.29 4.26
CA TYR A 99 10.43 3.86 3.24
C TYR A 99 9.78 5.05 2.52
N LEU A 100 8.46 5.05 2.31
CA LEU A 100 7.76 6.23 1.83
C LEU A 100 7.96 7.41 2.78
N THR A 101 7.89 7.13 4.07
CA THR A 101 8.07 8.17 5.09
C THR A 101 9.50 8.68 5.12
N LYS A 102 10.49 7.79 4.97
CA LYS A 102 11.89 8.22 4.87
C LYS A 102 12.12 9.12 3.67
N LEU A 103 11.48 8.80 2.55
CA LEU A 103 11.55 9.63 1.36
C LEU A 103 10.98 11.02 1.63
N ALA A 104 9.81 11.07 2.24
CA ALA A 104 9.18 12.34 2.59
C ALA A 104 10.07 13.16 3.54
N ASN A 105 10.64 12.50 4.55
CA ASN A 105 11.51 13.18 5.51
C ASN A 105 12.77 13.75 4.84
N THR A 106 13.30 13.04 3.86
CA THR A 106 14.51 13.50 3.14
C THR A 106 14.26 14.85 2.46
N PHE A 107 13.06 15.08 1.96
CA PHE A 107 12.70 16.31 1.27
C PHE A 107 11.86 17.25 2.14
N GLU A 108 11.80 17.00 3.43
CA GLU A 108 11.07 17.83 4.39
C GLU A 108 9.61 18.01 4.02
N LEU A 109 8.99 16.94 3.50
CA LEU A 109 7.57 16.90 3.19
C LEU A 109 6.82 16.28 4.36
N GLU A 110 5.70 16.88 4.73
CA GLU A 110 4.84 16.31 5.76
C GLU A 110 3.83 15.37 5.13
N LEU A 111 3.74 14.15 5.66
CA LEU A 111 2.80 13.15 5.14
C LEU A 111 1.36 13.62 5.25
N ASP A 112 1.01 14.36 6.31
CA ASP A 112 -0.33 14.92 6.45
C ASP A 112 -0.69 15.80 5.24
N ASP A 113 0.25 16.62 4.80
CA ASP A 113 0.02 17.50 3.65
C ASP A 113 -0.13 16.70 2.36
N VAL A 114 0.68 15.66 2.20
CA VAL A 114 0.59 14.77 1.03
C VAL A 114 -0.79 14.10 0.99
N LEU A 115 -1.24 13.60 2.13
CA LEU A 115 -2.55 12.96 2.23
C LEU A 115 -3.69 13.93 1.98
N LEU A 116 -3.62 15.13 2.55
CA LEU A 116 -4.66 16.14 2.34
C LEU A 116 -4.76 16.53 0.88
N LYS A 117 -3.61 16.67 0.21
CA LYS A 117 -3.60 16.99 -1.21
C LYS A 117 -4.25 15.90 -2.04
N GLU A 118 -3.97 14.64 -1.70
CA GLU A 118 -4.56 13.52 -2.41
C GLU A 118 -6.07 13.43 -2.15
N ILE A 119 -6.50 13.66 -0.91
CA ILE A 119 -7.91 13.69 -0.57
C ILE A 119 -8.64 14.72 -1.42
N ASP A 120 -8.07 15.92 -1.54
CA ASP A 120 -8.66 16.98 -2.37
C ASP A 120 -8.77 16.55 -3.83
N THR A 121 -7.76 15.87 -4.34
CA THR A 121 -7.76 15.36 -5.71
C THR A 121 -8.84 14.30 -5.92
N LEU A 122 -9.00 13.40 -4.95
CA LEU A 122 -9.96 12.29 -5.04
C LEU A 122 -11.39 12.73 -4.79
N ALA A 123 -11.59 13.85 -4.12
CA ALA A 123 -12.92 14.34 -3.76
C ALA A 123 -13.65 15.05 -4.91
N VAL A 124 -13.07 15.13 -6.09
CA VAL A 124 -13.65 15.82 -7.25
C VAL A 124 -14.81 15.04 -7.86
#